data_c349b3e7146a4f7c1d2fdbef62ba1051
#
_entry.id   c349b3e7146a4f7c1d2fdbef62ba1051
#
_cell.length_a   1.000
_cell.length_b   1.000
_cell.length_c   1.000
_cell.angle_alpha   90.00
_cell.angle_beta   90.00
_cell.angle_gamma   90.00
#
_symmetry.space_group_name_H-M   'P 1'
#
loop_
_entity.id
_entity.type
_entity.pdbx_description
1 polymer ?
#
loop_
_entity_poly.entity_id
_entity_poly.type
_entity_poly.pdbx_seq_one_letter_code
_entity_poly.pdbx_strand_id
1 'polypeptide(L)'
;MYTYLPAAAVPPTDEQSRELRSFLKKRKISYLTHFTRIENVRSVLRYGILPRAVVQGNKAMTAAKVYDRGLPIPWTRLVPFNLSLPDYKLFSELEGTDLSHCAVLLIDAKVLCDFPFYFFTDRAAEFINAAPMPNMFLTEGTRVKDFKALFEDAGEVKRDTLDLESFYPTNPRSELLSFFPVPPSYIRQVCFMNEYKFNQWFLHNTEFTLSVKAKDFWACGIQYFSPRYDSAAWKTRGSRSVK
;
A
#
# COMPACT_ATOMS: atom_id res chain seq x y z
N MET A 1 23.66 -5.87 -8.16
CA MET A 1 23.65 -5.38 -9.54
C MET A 1 22.20 -5.50 -10.05
N TYR A 2 21.48 -4.39 -10.17
CA TYR A 2 20.06 -4.34 -10.52
C TYR A 2 19.91 -4.37 -12.05
N THR A 3 20.00 -5.54 -12.66
CA THR A 3 20.12 -5.68 -14.12
C THR A 3 18.82 -5.92 -14.88
N TYR A 4 17.65 -5.82 -14.24
CA TYR A 4 16.36 -5.84 -14.95
C TYR A 4 15.31 -5.01 -14.19
N LEU A 5 15.43 -3.67 -14.28
CA LEU A 5 14.26 -2.82 -14.12
C LEU A 5 13.60 -2.75 -15.48
N PRO A 6 12.29 -2.97 -15.60
CA PRO A 6 11.57 -2.74 -16.84
C PRO A 6 11.81 -1.29 -17.31
N ALA A 7 11.83 -1.06 -18.61
CA ALA A 7 11.97 0.27 -19.20
C ALA A 7 10.93 1.30 -18.69
N ALA A 8 9.87 0.84 -18.02
CA ALA A 8 8.82 1.64 -17.41
C ALA A 8 9.15 2.18 -15.99
N ALA A 9 10.29 1.82 -15.41
CA ALA A 9 10.70 2.34 -14.09
C ALA A 9 11.29 3.76 -14.16
N VAL A 10 10.73 4.59 -15.02
CA VAL A 10 11.11 6.00 -15.13
C VAL A 10 10.27 6.80 -14.13
N PRO A 11 10.89 7.63 -13.28
CA PRO A 11 10.15 8.54 -12.39
C PRO A 11 9.16 9.39 -13.16
N PRO A 12 8.05 9.80 -12.54
CA PRO A 12 7.10 10.71 -13.17
C PRO A 12 7.82 12.00 -13.62
N THR A 13 7.44 12.51 -14.77
CA THR A 13 7.92 13.82 -15.23
C THR A 13 7.37 14.93 -14.31
N ASP A 14 7.95 16.13 -14.38
CA ASP A 14 7.46 17.28 -13.60
C ASP A 14 5.99 17.61 -13.92
N GLU A 15 5.56 17.42 -15.14
CA GLU A 15 4.17 17.59 -15.56
C GLU A 15 3.26 16.53 -14.92
N GLN A 16 3.63 15.25 -15.01
CA GLN A 16 2.91 14.14 -14.39
C GLN A 16 2.84 14.31 -12.87
N SER A 17 3.93 14.70 -12.23
CA SER A 17 3.99 14.96 -10.79
C SER A 17 3.08 16.12 -10.39
N ARG A 18 3.00 17.19 -11.18
CA ARG A 18 2.07 18.31 -10.93
C ARG A 18 0.60 17.88 -11.08
N GLU A 19 0.31 17.11 -12.13
CA GLU A 19 -1.02 16.57 -12.38
C GLU A 19 -1.47 15.63 -11.25
N LEU A 20 -0.61 14.70 -10.81
CA LEU A 20 -0.85 13.81 -9.68
C LEU A 20 -1.13 14.60 -8.39
N ARG A 21 -0.28 15.59 -8.05
CA ARG A 21 -0.48 16.43 -6.86
C ARG A 21 -1.83 17.15 -6.89
N SER A 22 -2.20 17.70 -8.04
CA SER A 22 -3.50 18.36 -8.22
C SER A 22 -4.66 17.37 -7.99
N PHE A 23 -4.56 16.17 -8.55
CA PHE A 23 -5.57 15.12 -8.41
C PHE A 23 -5.67 14.60 -6.97
N LEU A 24 -4.53 14.31 -6.31
CA LEU A 24 -4.48 13.91 -4.91
C LEU A 24 -5.16 14.94 -4.01
N LYS A 25 -4.84 16.23 -4.21
CA LYS A 25 -5.46 17.34 -3.46
C LYS A 25 -6.97 17.42 -3.71
N LYS A 26 -7.41 17.37 -4.98
CA LYS A 26 -8.82 17.42 -5.35
C LYS A 26 -9.62 16.28 -4.70
N ARG A 27 -9.05 15.08 -4.65
CA ARG A 27 -9.66 13.89 -4.08
C ARG A 27 -9.44 13.74 -2.57
N LYS A 28 -8.68 14.62 -1.93
CA LYS A 28 -8.29 14.55 -0.51
C LYS A 28 -7.54 13.26 -0.16
N ILE A 29 -6.75 12.73 -1.09
CA ILE A 29 -5.93 11.53 -0.88
C ILE A 29 -4.67 11.95 -0.16
N SER A 30 -4.50 11.49 1.08
CA SER A 30 -3.39 11.89 1.96
C SER A 30 -2.36 10.77 2.12
N TYR A 31 -2.76 9.51 1.98
CA TYR A 31 -1.89 8.37 2.22
C TYR A 31 -2.28 7.14 1.38
N LEU A 32 -1.28 6.28 1.20
CA LEU A 32 -1.42 4.89 0.80
C LEU A 32 -1.31 4.03 2.04
N THR A 33 -1.78 2.80 1.97
CA THR A 33 -1.63 1.82 3.03
C THR A 33 -0.73 0.66 2.60
N HIS A 34 0.12 0.23 3.51
CA HIS A 34 0.91 -0.99 3.35
C HIS A 34 0.75 -1.86 4.59
N PHE A 35 0.50 -3.12 4.38
CA PHE A 35 0.26 -4.08 5.45
C PHE A 35 1.51 -4.93 5.70
N THR A 36 1.84 -5.14 6.97
CA THR A 36 2.98 -5.94 7.37
C THR A 36 2.75 -6.61 8.72
N ARG A 37 3.61 -7.54 9.09
CA ARG A 37 3.61 -8.09 10.45
C ARG A 37 4.28 -7.13 11.42
N ILE A 38 3.84 -7.17 12.69
CA ILE A 38 4.37 -6.30 13.77
C ILE A 38 5.89 -6.48 13.94
N GLU A 39 6.39 -7.71 13.77
CA GLU A 39 7.83 -8.00 13.87
C GLU A 39 8.67 -7.23 12.84
N ASN A 40 8.09 -6.92 11.68
CA ASN A 40 8.80 -6.19 10.62
C ASN A 40 8.85 -4.68 10.87
N VAL A 41 8.00 -4.12 11.74
CA VAL A 41 7.83 -2.67 11.91
C VAL A 41 9.16 -1.96 12.18
N ARG A 42 9.98 -2.51 13.08
CA ARG A 42 11.30 -1.94 13.39
C ARG A 42 12.20 -1.85 12.16
N SER A 43 12.26 -2.92 11.37
CA SER A 43 13.08 -2.98 10.15
C SER A 43 12.56 -2.02 9.09
N VAL A 44 11.24 -1.94 8.94
CA VAL A 44 10.58 -1.03 8.01
C VAL A 44 10.84 0.43 8.38
N LEU A 45 10.73 0.79 9.66
CA LEU A 45 11.04 2.14 10.14
C LEU A 45 12.52 2.52 9.97
N ARG A 46 13.40 1.54 9.94
CA ARG A 46 14.85 1.76 9.77
C ARG A 46 15.27 1.81 8.31
N TYR A 47 14.73 0.91 7.48
CA TYR A 47 15.24 0.67 6.11
C TYR A 47 14.23 1.06 5.03
N GLY A 48 12.99 1.39 5.41
CA GLY A 48 11.89 1.59 4.48
C GLY A 48 11.17 0.29 4.12
N ILE A 49 10.21 0.40 3.23
CA ILE A 49 9.45 -0.73 2.71
C ILE A 49 10.20 -1.28 1.50
N LEU A 50 10.71 -2.50 1.64
CA LEU A 50 11.57 -3.14 0.65
C LEU A 50 10.77 -4.19 -0.15
N PRO A 51 11.11 -4.38 -1.44
CA PRO A 51 10.58 -5.48 -2.22
C PRO A 51 10.91 -6.84 -1.56
N ARG A 52 10.00 -7.81 -1.68
CA ARG A 52 10.16 -9.16 -1.14
C ARG A 52 11.49 -9.80 -1.57
N ALA A 53 11.83 -9.69 -2.85
CA ALA A 53 13.08 -10.25 -3.38
C ALA A 53 14.33 -9.67 -2.73
N VAL A 54 14.31 -8.38 -2.33
CA VAL A 54 15.41 -7.72 -1.62
C VAL A 54 15.50 -8.25 -0.20
N VAL A 55 14.37 -8.36 0.51
CA VAL A 55 14.32 -8.87 1.88
C VAL A 55 14.80 -10.32 1.94
N GLN A 56 14.31 -11.18 1.06
CA GLN A 56 14.69 -12.60 1.01
C GLN A 56 16.16 -12.83 0.61
N GLY A 57 16.71 -11.95 -0.23
CA GLY A 57 18.12 -11.99 -0.64
C GLY A 57 19.10 -11.43 0.38
N ASN A 58 18.64 -10.79 1.46
CA ASN A 58 19.49 -10.13 2.45
C ASN A 58 19.59 -10.96 3.72
N LYS A 59 20.78 -11.52 3.98
CA LYS A 59 21.06 -12.34 5.18
C LYS A 59 20.80 -11.59 6.50
N ALA A 60 20.94 -10.27 6.53
CA ALA A 60 20.65 -9.45 7.72
C ALA A 60 19.14 -9.27 7.98
N MET A 61 18.29 -9.65 7.04
CA MET A 61 16.83 -9.52 7.11
C MET A 61 16.12 -10.89 7.15
N THR A 62 16.83 -11.97 7.44
CA THR A 62 16.28 -13.34 7.45
C THR A 62 15.13 -13.52 8.44
N ALA A 63 15.06 -12.69 9.49
CA ALA A 63 13.94 -12.70 10.45
C ALA A 63 12.67 -12.02 9.93
N ALA A 64 12.73 -11.28 8.80
CA ALA A 64 11.58 -10.61 8.26
C ALA A 64 10.54 -11.62 7.72
N LYS A 65 9.30 -11.45 8.15
CA LYS A 65 8.16 -12.25 7.70
C LYS A 65 7.55 -11.62 6.45
N VAL A 66 7.82 -12.20 5.29
CA VAL A 66 7.28 -11.72 4.01
C VAL A 66 6.15 -12.63 3.51
N TYR A 67 5.11 -12.00 2.96
CA TYR A 67 3.96 -12.75 2.43
C TYR A 67 4.25 -13.31 1.05
N ASP A 68 3.84 -14.56 0.82
CA ASP A 68 3.73 -15.09 -0.52
C ASP A 68 2.34 -14.76 -1.08
N ARG A 69 2.32 -13.84 -2.04
CA ARG A 69 1.10 -13.39 -2.70
C ARG A 69 0.83 -14.12 -4.01
N GLY A 70 1.56 -15.21 -4.27
CA GLY A 70 1.44 -15.96 -5.53
C GLY A 70 1.89 -15.17 -6.77
N LEU A 71 2.61 -14.05 -6.57
CA LEU A 71 3.12 -13.27 -7.69
C LEU A 71 4.36 -13.90 -8.28
N PRO A 72 4.42 -14.09 -9.62
CA PRO A 72 5.62 -14.62 -10.27
C PRO A 72 6.81 -13.68 -10.14
N ILE A 73 8.02 -14.22 -10.20
CA ILE A 73 9.23 -13.43 -10.45
C ILE A 73 9.09 -12.85 -11.87
N PRO A 74 9.22 -11.56 -12.17
CA PRO A 74 9.89 -10.50 -11.40
C PRO A 74 8.99 -9.64 -10.50
N TRP A 75 7.69 -9.88 -10.42
CA TRP A 75 6.74 -9.05 -9.66
C TRP A 75 7.02 -9.01 -8.15
N THR A 76 7.73 -10.02 -7.62
CA THR A 76 8.25 -10.03 -6.23
C THR A 76 9.28 -8.94 -5.95
N ARG A 77 9.76 -8.24 -6.99
CA ARG A 77 10.65 -7.07 -6.89
C ARG A 77 9.90 -5.76 -6.70
N LEU A 78 8.58 -5.79 -6.71
CA LEU A 78 7.75 -4.61 -6.51
C LEU A 78 7.20 -4.60 -5.08
N VAL A 79 6.86 -3.39 -4.60
CA VAL A 79 6.27 -3.19 -3.28
C VAL A 79 4.78 -2.88 -3.45
N PRO A 80 3.87 -3.69 -2.89
CA PRO A 80 2.43 -3.49 -3.01
C PRO A 80 1.90 -2.47 -1.99
N PHE A 81 0.94 -1.68 -2.44
CA PHE A 81 0.17 -0.73 -1.63
C PHE A 81 -1.30 -0.79 -2.00
N ASN A 82 -2.17 -0.41 -1.06
CA ASN A 82 -3.55 -0.09 -1.34
C ASN A 82 -3.81 1.40 -1.17
N LEU A 83 -4.87 1.92 -1.79
CA LEU A 83 -5.22 3.31 -1.73
C LEU A 83 -6.21 3.56 -0.59
N SER A 84 -5.80 4.35 0.38
CA SER A 84 -6.63 4.83 1.51
C SER A 84 -7.18 3.75 2.45
N LEU A 85 -7.38 2.52 1.99
CA LEU A 85 -7.91 1.41 2.77
C LEU A 85 -7.12 0.12 2.48
N PRO A 86 -6.69 -0.64 3.50
CA PRO A 86 -6.06 -1.95 3.29
C PRO A 86 -7.04 -2.97 2.69
N ASP A 87 -6.56 -3.88 1.83
CA ASP A 87 -7.35 -5.04 1.40
C ASP A 87 -7.43 -6.09 2.53
N TYR A 88 -8.29 -5.85 3.52
CA TYR A 88 -8.47 -6.76 4.66
C TYR A 88 -8.91 -8.17 4.27
N LYS A 89 -9.57 -8.33 3.13
CA LYS A 89 -9.92 -9.67 2.63
C LYS A 89 -8.67 -10.45 2.25
N LEU A 90 -7.75 -9.82 1.50
CA LEU A 90 -6.47 -10.44 1.17
C LEU A 90 -5.69 -10.81 2.43
N PHE A 91 -5.67 -9.92 3.44
CA PHE A 91 -4.93 -10.19 4.68
C PHE A 91 -5.52 -11.35 5.47
N SER A 92 -6.85 -11.45 5.53
CA SER A 92 -7.51 -12.60 6.14
C SER A 92 -7.25 -13.91 5.39
N GLU A 93 -7.08 -13.84 4.07
CA GLU A 93 -6.70 -14.98 3.24
C GLU A 93 -5.25 -15.43 3.51
N LEU A 94 -4.34 -14.49 3.80
CA LEU A 94 -2.91 -14.75 4.02
C LEU A 94 -2.57 -15.11 5.48
N GLU A 95 -3.25 -14.52 6.44
CA GLU A 95 -2.91 -14.57 7.87
C GLU A 95 -4.00 -15.19 8.75
N GLY A 96 -5.13 -15.55 8.15
CA GLY A 96 -6.31 -15.96 8.91
C GLY A 96 -7.09 -14.77 9.47
N THR A 97 -8.07 -15.04 10.31
CA THR A 97 -8.99 -14.02 10.83
C THR A 97 -8.41 -13.17 11.97
N ASP A 98 -7.39 -13.66 12.67
CA ASP A 98 -6.70 -12.91 13.72
C ASP A 98 -5.56 -12.06 13.15
N LEU A 99 -5.84 -10.80 12.88
CA LEU A 99 -4.87 -9.82 12.40
C LEU A 99 -4.14 -9.06 13.52
N SER A 100 -4.25 -9.54 14.77
CA SER A 100 -3.65 -8.86 15.93
C SER A 100 -2.11 -8.84 15.93
N HIS A 101 -1.47 -9.68 15.10
CA HIS A 101 -0.03 -9.71 14.89
C HIS A 101 0.43 -8.86 13.69
N CYS A 102 -0.47 -8.09 13.12
CA CYS A 102 -0.23 -7.27 11.96
C CYS A 102 -0.24 -5.78 12.30
N ALA A 103 0.37 -4.99 11.43
CA ALA A 103 0.36 -3.54 11.46
C ALA A 103 0.03 -2.98 10.06
N VAL A 104 -0.62 -1.84 10.03
CA VAL A 104 -0.88 -1.05 8.81
C VAL A 104 -0.01 0.19 8.84
N LEU A 105 0.76 0.41 7.79
CA LEU A 105 1.57 1.60 7.61
C LEU A 105 0.81 2.60 6.75
N LEU A 106 0.74 3.86 7.19
CA LEU A 106 0.25 4.97 6.39
C LEU A 106 1.44 5.64 5.71
N ILE A 107 1.42 5.67 4.38
CA ILE A 107 2.50 6.19 3.55
C ILE A 107 2.04 7.48 2.88
N ASP A 108 2.82 8.54 3.00
CA ASP A 108 2.51 9.81 2.34
C ASP A 108 2.20 9.61 0.85
N ALA A 109 1.02 10.04 0.42
CA ALA A 109 0.61 9.93 -0.98
C ALA A 109 1.54 10.67 -1.95
N LYS A 110 2.38 11.59 -1.45
CA LYS A 110 3.44 12.25 -2.23
C LYS A 110 4.37 11.25 -2.90
N VAL A 111 4.54 10.05 -2.34
CA VAL A 111 5.36 8.98 -2.93
C VAL A 111 4.98 8.69 -4.38
N LEU A 112 3.71 8.87 -4.76
CA LEU A 112 3.22 8.71 -6.14
C LEU A 112 3.76 9.76 -7.11
N CYS A 113 4.17 10.93 -6.58
CA CYS A 113 4.74 12.00 -7.37
C CYS A 113 6.26 11.88 -7.53
N ASP A 114 6.90 11.11 -6.66
CA ASP A 114 8.35 11.03 -6.55
C ASP A 114 8.90 9.69 -7.10
N PHE A 115 8.06 8.64 -7.17
CA PHE A 115 8.44 7.29 -7.64
C PHE A 115 7.48 6.76 -8.70
N PRO A 116 7.94 5.88 -9.60
CA PRO A 116 7.08 5.20 -10.55
C PRO A 116 6.29 4.07 -9.87
N PHE A 117 5.02 3.96 -10.27
CA PHE A 117 4.09 2.94 -9.80
C PHE A 117 3.35 2.30 -10.96
N TYR A 118 2.96 1.03 -10.81
CA TYR A 118 1.85 0.44 -11.53
C TYR A 118 0.54 0.64 -10.75
N PHE A 119 -0.54 0.86 -11.48
CA PHE A 119 -1.89 1.06 -10.95
C PHE A 119 -2.82 -0.02 -11.50
N PHE A 120 -3.43 -0.77 -10.61
CA PHE A 120 -4.37 -1.84 -10.95
C PHE A 120 -5.74 -1.53 -10.34
N THR A 121 -6.78 -1.61 -11.15
CA THR A 121 -8.18 -1.39 -10.71
C THR A 121 -8.72 -2.54 -9.85
N ASP A 122 -8.01 -3.65 -9.76
CA ASP A 122 -8.23 -4.77 -8.85
C ASP A 122 -6.86 -5.27 -8.35
N ARG A 123 -6.79 -6.42 -7.67
CA ARG A 123 -5.53 -7.05 -7.26
C ARG A 123 -4.62 -7.28 -8.46
N ALA A 124 -3.37 -6.90 -8.35
CA ALA A 124 -2.40 -7.09 -9.44
C ALA A 124 -2.29 -8.56 -9.88
N ALA A 125 -2.40 -9.50 -8.94
CA ALA A 125 -2.36 -10.93 -9.23
C ALA A 125 -3.43 -11.40 -10.21
N GLU A 126 -4.62 -10.79 -10.21
CA GLU A 126 -5.71 -11.12 -11.15
C GLU A 126 -5.31 -10.79 -12.60
N PHE A 127 -4.63 -9.66 -12.80
CA PHE A 127 -4.16 -9.24 -14.12
C PHE A 127 -2.91 -10.01 -14.55
N ILE A 128 -1.97 -10.21 -13.63
CA ILE A 128 -0.66 -10.81 -13.91
C ILE A 128 -0.81 -12.29 -14.25
N ASN A 129 -1.69 -13.00 -13.56
CA ASN A 129 -1.93 -14.43 -13.81
C ASN A 129 -2.84 -14.68 -15.01
N ALA A 130 -3.67 -13.71 -15.41
CA ALA A 130 -4.57 -13.83 -16.55
C ALA A 130 -3.86 -13.67 -17.91
N ALA A 131 -2.69 -13.05 -17.95
CA ALA A 131 -1.94 -12.82 -19.17
C ALA A 131 -0.45 -13.17 -18.99
N PRO A 132 0.14 -14.05 -19.81
CA PRO A 132 1.58 -14.21 -19.85
C PRO A 132 2.18 -12.86 -20.24
N MET A 133 3.17 -12.36 -19.45
CA MET A 133 3.82 -11.07 -19.57
C MET A 133 3.85 -10.51 -21.02
N PRO A 134 2.91 -9.67 -21.45
CA PRO A 134 3.07 -8.96 -22.70
C PRO A 134 4.00 -7.76 -22.44
N ASN A 135 4.77 -7.39 -23.44
CA ASN A 135 5.49 -6.11 -23.47
C ASN A 135 4.58 -4.90 -23.20
N MET A 136 3.28 -5.09 -23.22
CA MET A 136 2.20 -4.14 -22.98
C MET A 136 2.15 -3.60 -21.54
N PHE A 137 2.53 -4.39 -20.52
CA PHE A 137 2.58 -3.93 -19.12
C PHE A 137 3.74 -3.00 -18.81
N LEU A 138 4.67 -2.82 -19.72
CA LEU A 138 5.84 -1.98 -19.51
C LEU A 138 5.55 -0.48 -19.70
N THR A 139 4.40 -0.10 -20.26
CA THR A 139 4.05 1.31 -20.53
C THR A 139 2.61 1.66 -20.11
N GLU A 140 1.71 0.71 -19.99
CA GLU A 140 0.35 0.90 -19.52
C GLU A 140 0.29 0.62 -18.02
N GLY A 141 -0.52 1.37 -17.28
CA GLY A 141 -0.64 1.25 -15.83
C GLY A 141 0.30 2.16 -15.02
N THR A 142 1.22 2.90 -15.66
CA THR A 142 2.16 3.80 -14.97
C THR A 142 1.84 5.28 -15.14
N ARG A 143 0.80 5.62 -15.91
CA ARG A 143 0.45 6.99 -16.26
C ARG A 143 -0.58 7.55 -15.28
N VAL A 144 -0.66 8.87 -15.20
CA VAL A 144 -1.66 9.57 -14.39
C VAL A 144 -3.09 9.15 -14.76
N LYS A 145 -3.37 8.87 -16.05
CA LYS A 145 -4.68 8.36 -16.49
C LYS A 145 -5.03 7.03 -15.82
N ASP A 146 -4.04 6.14 -15.63
CA ASP A 146 -4.24 4.81 -15.05
C ASP A 146 -4.50 4.93 -13.53
N PHE A 147 -3.85 5.89 -12.86
CA PHE A 147 -4.19 6.25 -11.48
C PHE A 147 -5.62 6.79 -11.37
N LYS A 148 -6.05 7.65 -12.30
CA LYS A 148 -7.42 8.18 -12.32
C LYS A 148 -8.45 7.10 -12.56
N ALA A 149 -8.13 6.07 -13.35
CA ALA A 149 -9.03 4.94 -13.62
C ALA A 149 -9.45 4.16 -12.35
N LEU A 150 -8.67 4.23 -11.25
CA LEU A 150 -9.05 3.65 -9.95
C LEU A 150 -10.35 4.27 -9.39
N PHE A 151 -10.75 5.43 -9.89
CA PHE A 151 -11.90 6.21 -9.44
C PHE A 151 -13.02 6.28 -10.48
N GLU A 152 -12.91 5.54 -11.57
CA GLU A 152 -13.91 5.41 -12.60
C GLU A 152 -14.83 4.20 -12.31
N ASP A 153 -15.80 3.97 -13.15
CA ASP A 153 -16.67 2.80 -13.06
C ASP A 153 -15.85 1.51 -13.17
N ALA A 154 -16.18 0.51 -12.39
CA ALA A 154 -15.48 -0.78 -12.36
C ALA A 154 -16.43 -1.89 -12.82
N GLY A 155 -16.39 -2.24 -14.10
CA GLY A 155 -17.29 -3.20 -14.71
C GLY A 155 -18.75 -2.74 -14.61
N GLU A 156 -19.61 -3.54 -13.99
CA GLU A 156 -21.01 -3.20 -13.73
C GLU A 156 -21.20 -2.21 -12.58
N VAL A 157 -20.16 -2.00 -11.76
CA VAL A 157 -20.23 -1.12 -10.61
C VAL A 157 -20.08 0.33 -11.05
N LYS A 158 -21.14 1.11 -10.88
CA LYS A 158 -21.16 2.54 -11.16
C LYS A 158 -20.75 3.32 -9.93
N ARG A 159 -19.65 4.08 -10.03
CA ARG A 159 -19.11 4.85 -8.90
C ARG A 159 -20.14 5.80 -8.28
N ASP A 160 -20.93 6.46 -9.09
CA ASP A 160 -21.93 7.45 -8.64
C ASP A 160 -23.03 6.82 -7.78
N THR A 161 -23.21 5.49 -7.87
CA THR A 161 -24.19 4.76 -7.05
C THR A 161 -23.65 4.32 -5.69
N LEU A 162 -22.32 4.45 -5.45
CA LEU A 162 -21.66 3.92 -4.26
C LEU A 162 -21.65 4.89 -3.07
N ASP A 163 -21.98 6.18 -3.25
CA ASP A 163 -21.89 7.21 -2.21
C ASP A 163 -20.54 7.17 -1.44
N LEU A 164 -19.44 6.97 -2.16
CA LEU A 164 -18.10 6.88 -1.59
C LEU A 164 -17.49 8.26 -1.38
N GLU A 165 -16.74 8.42 -0.28
CA GLU A 165 -15.85 9.56 -0.13
C GLU A 165 -14.90 9.66 -1.34
N SER A 166 -14.52 10.91 -1.68
CA SER A 166 -13.73 11.17 -2.89
C SER A 166 -12.39 10.45 -2.94
N PHE A 167 -11.80 10.16 -1.78
CA PHE A 167 -10.48 9.53 -1.64
C PHE A 167 -10.51 7.99 -1.72
N TYR A 168 -11.68 7.33 -1.64
CA TYR A 168 -11.75 5.89 -1.83
C TYR A 168 -11.73 5.52 -3.32
N PRO A 169 -10.99 4.50 -3.73
CA PRO A 169 -11.11 3.94 -5.06
C PRO A 169 -12.48 3.28 -5.24
N THR A 170 -12.93 3.13 -6.48
CA THR A 170 -14.22 2.47 -6.79
C THR A 170 -14.19 1.00 -6.37
N ASN A 171 -13.06 0.32 -6.60
CA ASN A 171 -12.83 -1.04 -6.11
C ASN A 171 -11.88 -1.02 -4.91
N PRO A 172 -12.29 -1.50 -3.70
CA PRO A 172 -11.43 -1.53 -2.51
C PRO A 172 -10.23 -2.46 -2.65
N ARG A 173 -10.22 -3.36 -3.65
CA ARG A 173 -9.13 -4.26 -3.97
C ARG A 173 -8.09 -3.64 -4.91
N SER A 174 -8.30 -2.39 -5.33
CA SER A 174 -7.33 -1.66 -6.18
C SER A 174 -5.95 -1.68 -5.56
N GLU A 175 -4.95 -1.98 -6.37
CA GLU A 175 -3.59 -2.18 -5.91
C GLU A 175 -2.59 -1.30 -6.68
N LEU A 176 -1.59 -0.82 -5.97
CA LEU A 176 -0.50 -0.02 -6.50
C LEU A 176 0.81 -0.74 -6.22
N LEU A 177 1.66 -0.91 -7.22
CA LEU A 177 2.96 -1.56 -7.06
C LEU A 177 4.08 -0.55 -7.33
N SER A 178 4.91 -0.27 -6.31
CA SER A 178 6.10 0.57 -6.48
C SER A 178 7.25 -0.23 -7.08
N PHE A 179 7.96 0.36 -8.04
CA PHE A 179 9.18 -0.22 -8.63
C PHE A 179 10.39 -0.13 -7.71
N PHE A 180 10.36 0.78 -6.74
CA PHE A 180 11.47 1.05 -5.85
C PHE A 180 11.12 0.82 -4.38
N PRO A 181 12.11 0.54 -3.55
CA PRO A 181 11.95 0.63 -2.11
C PRO A 181 11.38 2.00 -1.72
N VAL A 182 10.44 2.02 -0.79
CA VAL A 182 9.90 3.28 -0.26
C VAL A 182 10.66 3.67 0.99
N PRO A 183 11.38 4.82 0.99
CA PRO A 183 12.17 5.26 2.13
C PRO A 183 11.34 5.50 3.39
N PRO A 184 11.94 5.37 4.60
CA PRO A 184 11.25 5.62 5.88
C PRO A 184 10.63 7.02 5.98
N SER A 185 11.20 8.02 5.30
CA SER A 185 10.71 9.41 5.28
C SER A 185 9.30 9.58 4.72
N TYR A 186 8.79 8.59 3.98
CA TYR A 186 7.40 8.59 3.49
C TYR A 186 6.43 7.90 4.46
N ILE A 187 6.92 7.21 5.49
CA ILE A 187 6.06 6.56 6.47
C ILE A 187 5.55 7.64 7.43
N ARG A 188 4.25 7.92 7.36
CA ARG A 188 3.57 8.89 8.22
C ARG A 188 3.20 8.31 9.57
N GLN A 189 2.78 7.04 9.57
CA GLN A 189 2.24 6.43 10.77
C GLN A 189 2.28 4.91 10.70
N VAL A 190 2.34 4.26 11.86
CA VAL A 190 2.07 2.83 12.04
C VAL A 190 0.79 2.69 12.84
N CYS A 191 -0.18 1.97 12.30
CA CYS A 191 -1.41 1.64 12.99
C CYS A 191 -1.33 0.20 13.49
N PHE A 192 -1.58 0.01 14.77
CA PHE A 192 -1.72 -1.30 15.41
C PHE A 192 -3.19 -1.67 15.53
N MET A 193 -3.51 -2.93 15.77
CA MET A 193 -4.91 -3.33 15.94
C MET A 193 -5.53 -2.75 17.21
N ASN A 194 -4.74 -2.60 18.29
CA ASN A 194 -5.18 -2.01 19.55
C ASN A 194 -3.97 -1.55 20.39
N GLU A 195 -4.27 -0.84 21.46
CA GLU A 195 -3.28 -0.29 22.40
C GLU A 195 -2.40 -1.38 23.04
N TYR A 196 -2.97 -2.53 23.37
CA TYR A 196 -2.21 -3.63 23.96
C TYR A 196 -1.07 -4.11 23.03
N LYS A 197 -1.37 -4.28 21.73
CA LYS A 197 -0.36 -4.69 20.73
C LYS A 197 0.69 -3.61 20.49
N PHE A 198 0.29 -2.34 20.50
CA PHE A 198 1.23 -1.23 20.47
C PHE A 198 2.16 -1.26 21.68
N ASN A 199 1.62 -1.36 22.91
CA ASN A 199 2.41 -1.36 24.14
C ASN A 199 3.36 -2.55 24.20
N GLN A 200 2.94 -3.75 23.80
CA GLN A 200 3.82 -4.89 23.68
C GLN A 200 5.00 -4.61 22.73
N TRP A 201 4.72 -4.10 21.52
CA TRP A 201 5.75 -3.80 20.55
C TRP A 201 6.67 -2.69 21.07
N PHE A 202 6.13 -1.64 21.67
CA PHE A 202 6.89 -0.52 22.23
C PHE A 202 7.89 -0.98 23.29
N LEU A 203 7.46 -1.77 24.26
CA LEU A 203 8.31 -2.29 25.34
C LEU A 203 9.49 -3.11 24.80
N HIS A 204 9.28 -3.90 23.76
CA HIS A 204 10.36 -4.70 23.15
C HIS A 204 11.30 -3.87 22.24
N ASN A 205 10.92 -2.63 21.92
CA ASN A 205 11.66 -1.76 21.01
C ASN A 205 12.01 -0.40 21.64
N THR A 206 12.08 -0.30 22.96
CA THR A 206 12.25 0.97 23.70
C THR A 206 13.45 1.77 23.24
N GLU A 207 14.62 1.14 23.09
CA GLU A 207 15.84 1.83 22.64
C GLU A 207 15.67 2.42 21.23
N PHE A 208 15.04 1.68 20.34
CA PHE A 208 14.75 2.14 18.99
C PHE A 208 13.76 3.30 18.99
N THR A 209 12.70 3.22 19.79
CA THR A 209 11.65 4.25 19.87
C THR A 209 12.12 5.55 20.51
N LEU A 210 13.17 5.50 21.33
CA LEU A 210 13.81 6.68 21.91
C LEU A 210 14.77 7.38 20.93
N SER A 211 15.07 6.78 19.77
CA SER A 211 15.87 7.43 18.73
C SER A 211 15.15 8.66 18.15
N VAL A 212 15.92 9.64 17.65
CA VAL A 212 15.38 10.91 17.12
C VAL A 212 14.34 10.70 16.03
N LYS A 213 14.57 9.75 15.13
CA LYS A 213 13.62 9.43 14.05
C LYS A 213 12.29 8.87 14.56
N ALA A 214 12.32 8.13 15.65
CA ALA A 214 11.10 7.64 16.27
C ALA A 214 10.30 8.75 16.95
N LYS A 215 10.96 9.77 17.52
CA LYS A 215 10.25 10.92 18.16
C LYS A 215 9.40 11.69 17.16
N ASP A 216 9.92 11.98 15.97
CA ASP A 216 9.16 12.70 14.94
C ASP A 216 7.97 11.85 14.46
N PHE A 217 8.15 10.56 14.39
CA PHE A 217 7.13 9.60 14.01
C PHE A 217 5.98 9.51 15.04
N TRP A 218 6.33 9.46 16.35
CA TRP A 218 5.35 9.35 17.44
C TRP A 218 4.63 10.66 17.73
N ALA A 219 5.14 11.80 17.29
CA ALA A 219 4.48 13.10 17.41
C ALA A 219 3.14 13.16 16.66
N CYS A 220 2.94 12.29 15.67
CA CYS A 220 1.67 12.20 14.91
C CYS A 220 0.55 11.45 15.65
N GLY A 221 0.81 10.91 16.85
CA GLY A 221 -0.15 10.12 17.63
C GLY A 221 -0.23 8.65 17.24
N ILE A 222 -0.80 7.87 18.15
CA ILE A 222 -1.03 6.44 17.93
C ILE A 222 -2.39 6.29 17.24
N GLN A 223 -2.44 5.51 16.16
CA GLN A 223 -3.70 5.12 15.54
C GLN A 223 -3.87 3.61 15.57
N TYR A 224 -5.13 3.21 15.51
CA TYR A 224 -5.51 1.81 15.48
C TYR A 224 -6.28 1.52 14.19
N PHE A 225 -5.98 0.38 13.56
CA PHE A 225 -6.78 -0.10 12.46
C PHE A 225 -7.86 -1.06 12.96
N SER A 226 -8.99 -1.07 12.29
CA SER A 226 -10.08 -1.98 12.62
C SER A 226 -10.70 -2.55 11.34
N PRO A 227 -10.38 -3.80 10.97
CA PRO A 227 -10.89 -4.41 9.74
C PRO A 227 -12.41 -4.34 9.61
N ARG A 228 -13.12 -4.51 10.72
CA ARG A 228 -14.58 -4.46 10.74
C ARG A 228 -15.12 -3.07 10.45
N TYR A 229 -14.58 -2.04 11.13
CA TYR A 229 -15.05 -0.66 10.97
C TYR A 229 -14.59 -0.06 9.66
N ASP A 230 -13.34 -0.28 9.28
CA ASP A 230 -12.76 0.23 8.05
C ASP A 230 -13.48 -0.33 6.83
N SER A 231 -13.72 -1.66 6.80
CA SER A 231 -14.48 -2.32 5.73
C SER A 231 -15.96 -1.92 5.73
N ALA A 232 -16.56 -1.68 6.89
CA ALA A 232 -17.95 -1.23 7.01
C ALA A 232 -18.11 0.20 6.47
N ALA A 233 -17.13 1.08 6.69
CA ALA A 233 -17.14 2.43 6.17
C ALA A 233 -17.23 2.47 4.64
N TRP A 234 -16.61 1.49 3.96
CA TRP A 234 -16.74 1.34 2.51
C TRP A 234 -18.07 0.67 2.11
N LYS A 235 -18.47 -0.42 2.80
CA LYS A 235 -19.68 -1.20 2.48
C LYS A 235 -20.99 -0.46 2.74
N THR A 236 -21.10 0.27 3.86
CA THR A 236 -22.36 0.92 4.26
C THR A 236 -22.77 2.04 3.31
N ARG A 237 -21.79 2.65 2.63
CA ARG A 237 -22.09 3.70 1.65
C ARG A 237 -22.48 3.12 0.30
N GLY A 238 -21.91 1.98 -0.10
CA GLY A 238 -22.25 1.29 -1.35
C GLY A 238 -23.52 0.45 -1.32
N SER A 239 -23.97 0.00 -0.14
CA SER A 239 -25.13 -0.91 -0.03
C SER A 239 -26.49 -0.21 0.15
N ARG A 240 -26.53 1.12 0.26
CA ARG A 240 -27.79 1.87 0.38
C ARG A 240 -28.59 2.04 -0.92
N SER A 241 -28.04 1.61 -2.05
CA SER A 241 -28.67 1.81 -3.36
C SER A 241 -29.24 0.53 -4.00
N VAL A 242 -29.37 -0.57 -3.26
CA VAL A 242 -30.14 -1.74 -3.73
C VAL A 242 -31.32 -1.94 -2.79
N LYS A 243 -32.36 -1.17 -3.03
CA LYS A 243 -33.75 -1.48 -2.69
C LYS A 243 -34.58 -1.30 -3.92
#